data_829cb597dca0d0ad92a091dcc28b9ca8
#
_entry.id   829cb597dca0d0ad92a091dcc28b9ca8
#
_cell.length_a   1.000
_cell.length_b   1.000
_cell.length_c   1.000
_cell.angle_alpha   90.00
_cell.angle_beta   90.00
_cell.angle_gamma   90.00
#
_symmetry.space_group_name_H-M   'P 1'
#
loop_
_entity.id
_entity.type
_entity.pdbx_description
1 polymer ?
#
loop_
_entity_poly.entity_id
_entity_poly.type
_entity_poly.pdbx_seq_one_letter_code
_entity_poly.pdbx_strand_id
1 'polypeptide(L)'
;GQLSITTDVENYPGFADVIQGPWLMEQMTAQATHVGTNMVWDTIVDVDLSRRPFKLTGDGGDVYMAETLVIATGAQAKWLGVAGEQEQQISMCNTRTG
;
A
#
# COMPACT_ATOMS: atom_id res chain seq x y z
N GLY A 1 1.71 -0.30 -7.12
CA GLY A 1 3.05 0.21 -6.87
C GLY A 1 4.07 -0.20 -7.92
N GLN A 2 5.27 0.27 -7.78
CA GLN A 2 6.33 0.02 -8.76
C GLN A 2 6.66 -1.47 -8.90
N LEU A 3 6.66 -2.23 -7.82
CA LEU A 3 6.94 -3.66 -7.87
C LEU A 3 5.91 -4.44 -8.66
N SER A 4 4.68 -3.98 -8.70
CA SER A 4 3.64 -4.67 -9.47
C SER A 4 3.76 -4.47 -10.98
N ILE A 5 4.54 -3.48 -11.42
CA ILE A 5 4.82 -3.22 -12.84
C ILE A 5 6.25 -3.56 -13.25
N THR A 6 7.13 -3.77 -12.28
CA THR A 6 8.51 -4.19 -12.54
C THR A 6 8.54 -5.68 -12.84
N THR A 7 9.27 -6.10 -13.89
CA THR A 7 9.35 -7.50 -14.23
C THR A 7 10.42 -8.24 -13.42
N ASP A 8 11.66 -7.81 -13.52
CA ASP A 8 12.79 -8.50 -12.88
C ASP A 8 13.21 -7.79 -11.60
N VAL A 9 13.27 -8.54 -10.51
CA VAL A 9 13.71 -8.04 -9.21
C VAL A 9 14.90 -8.89 -8.74
N GLU A 10 16.03 -8.23 -8.53
CA GLU A 10 17.28 -8.89 -8.12
C GLU A 10 17.79 -8.37 -6.77
N ASN A 11 17.31 -7.24 -6.33
CA ASN A 11 17.82 -6.54 -5.17
C ASN A 11 16.96 -6.65 -3.93
N TYR A 12 15.94 -7.50 -3.96
CA TYR A 12 15.15 -7.80 -2.77
C TYR A 12 15.77 -9.01 -2.06
N PRO A 13 16.24 -8.87 -0.82
CA PRO A 13 16.94 -9.95 -0.14
C PRO A 13 16.00 -11.13 0.15
N GLY A 14 16.59 -12.32 0.23
CA GLY A 14 15.86 -13.57 0.51
C GLY A 14 15.69 -14.48 -0.69
N PHE A 15 16.09 -14.03 -1.88
CA PHE A 15 16.00 -14.82 -3.10
C PHE A 15 17.34 -14.82 -3.81
N ALA A 16 17.85 -16.02 -4.11
CA ALA A 16 19.14 -16.16 -4.79
C ALA A 16 19.06 -15.83 -6.27
N ASP A 17 17.94 -16.19 -6.88
CA ASP A 17 17.71 -15.97 -8.31
C ASP A 17 16.80 -14.76 -8.53
N VAL A 18 16.78 -14.29 -9.78
CA VAL A 18 15.86 -13.23 -10.21
C VAL A 18 14.42 -13.68 -9.99
N ILE A 19 13.61 -12.79 -9.42
CA ILE A 19 12.18 -13.01 -9.25
C ILE A 19 11.40 -11.94 -10.00
N GLN A 20 10.12 -12.19 -10.21
CA GLN A 20 9.24 -11.24 -10.88
C GLN A 20 8.53 -10.36 -9.85
N GLY A 21 8.46 -9.06 -10.12
CA GLY A 21 7.79 -8.12 -9.24
C GLY A 21 6.35 -8.47 -8.91
N PRO A 22 5.50 -8.73 -9.92
CA PRO A 22 4.11 -9.15 -9.66
C PRO A 22 4.00 -10.41 -8.82
N TRP A 23 4.86 -11.39 -9.07
CA TRP A 23 4.90 -12.62 -8.27
C TRP A 23 5.26 -12.32 -6.81
N LEU A 24 6.26 -11.45 -6.60
CA LEU A 24 6.67 -11.06 -5.25
C LEU A 24 5.52 -10.38 -4.50
N MET A 25 4.79 -9.50 -5.17
CA MET A 25 3.64 -8.82 -4.57
C MET A 25 2.53 -9.80 -4.19
N GLU A 26 2.30 -10.81 -5.03
CA GLU A 26 1.37 -11.89 -4.72
C GLU A 26 1.78 -12.65 -3.47
N GLN A 27 3.06 -12.99 -3.35
CA GLN A 27 3.59 -13.69 -2.17
C GLN A 27 3.47 -12.84 -0.91
N MET A 28 3.78 -11.58 -0.98
CA MET A 28 3.65 -10.66 0.15
C MET A 28 2.21 -10.52 0.60
N THR A 29 1.28 -10.41 -0.34
CA THR A 29 -0.16 -10.33 -0.04
C THR A 29 -0.63 -11.60 0.64
N ALA A 30 -0.23 -12.75 0.13
CA ALA A 30 -0.58 -14.03 0.72
C ALA A 30 -0.01 -14.18 2.13
N GLN A 31 1.23 -13.76 2.34
CA GLN A 31 1.86 -13.80 3.65
C GLN A 31 1.14 -12.90 4.65
N ALA A 32 0.83 -11.68 4.25
CA ALA A 32 0.11 -10.73 5.10
C ALA A 32 -1.26 -11.28 5.50
N THR A 33 -1.98 -11.84 4.53
CA THR A 33 -3.29 -12.45 4.78
C THR A 33 -3.17 -13.66 5.72
N HIS A 34 -2.14 -14.46 5.54
CA HIS A 34 -1.90 -15.64 6.37
C HIS A 34 -1.73 -15.29 7.85
N VAL A 35 -1.07 -14.19 8.15
CA VAL A 35 -0.86 -13.74 9.54
C VAL A 35 -2.01 -12.87 10.08
N GLY A 36 -3.12 -12.83 9.38
CA GLY A 36 -4.34 -12.18 9.88
C GLY A 36 -4.54 -10.74 9.47
N THR A 37 -3.75 -10.23 8.53
CA THR A 37 -3.94 -8.87 8.01
C THR A 37 -5.21 -8.80 7.17
N ASN A 38 -6.02 -7.79 7.40
CA ASN A 38 -7.17 -7.51 6.56
C ASN A 38 -6.76 -6.59 5.42
N MET A 39 -6.65 -7.14 4.22
CA MET A 39 -6.24 -6.40 3.04
C MET A 39 -7.46 -5.72 2.42
N VAL A 40 -7.39 -4.41 2.29
CA VAL A 40 -8.45 -3.61 1.66
C VAL A 40 -7.89 -2.91 0.43
N TRP A 41 -8.54 -3.15 -0.71
CA TRP A 41 -8.14 -2.55 -2.00
C TRP A 41 -8.94 -1.28 -2.20
N ASP A 42 -8.35 -0.16 -1.77
CA ASP A 42 -9.01 1.14 -1.82
C ASP A 42 -7.96 2.24 -2.00
N THR A 43 -8.40 3.38 -2.45
CA THR A 43 -7.58 4.57 -2.54
C THR A 43 -8.04 5.54 -1.47
N ILE A 44 -7.15 5.90 -0.55
CA ILE A 44 -7.47 6.84 0.51
C ILE A 44 -7.31 8.26 -0.02
N VAL A 45 -8.36 9.04 0.08
CA VAL A 45 -8.41 10.41 -0.44
C VAL A 45 -8.40 11.47 0.65
N ASP A 46 -8.67 11.08 1.89
CA ASP A 46 -8.65 12.00 3.02
C ASP A 46 -8.25 11.30 4.31
N VAL A 47 -7.49 11.98 5.14
CA VAL A 47 -7.03 11.47 6.42
C VAL A 47 -7.22 12.54 7.47
N ASP A 48 -7.94 12.22 8.54
CA ASP A 48 -8.13 13.10 9.68
C ASP A 48 -7.32 12.59 10.86
N LEU A 49 -6.27 13.31 11.20
CA LEU A 49 -5.35 12.97 12.29
C LEU A 49 -5.58 13.83 13.55
N SER A 50 -6.66 14.60 13.57
CA SER A 50 -6.92 15.56 14.65
C SER A 50 -7.20 14.90 16.00
N ARG A 51 -7.67 13.65 15.97
CA ARG A 51 -7.94 12.86 17.19
C ARG A 51 -7.87 11.37 16.86
N ARG A 52 -7.77 10.56 17.88
CA ARG A 52 -7.86 9.09 17.78
C ARG A 52 -9.26 8.61 18.08
N PRO A 53 -9.72 7.57 17.40
CA PRO A 53 -9.06 6.89 16.28
C PRO A 53 -8.97 7.79 15.05
N PHE A 54 -7.87 7.64 14.29
CA PHE A 54 -7.70 8.37 13.03
C PHE A 54 -8.73 7.91 12.01
N LYS A 55 -9.25 8.87 11.26
CA LYS A 55 -10.27 8.59 10.26
C LYS A 55 -9.67 8.70 8.87
N LEU A 56 -9.83 7.64 8.09
CA LEU A 56 -9.40 7.61 6.70
C LEU A 56 -10.61 7.40 5.81
N THR A 57 -10.69 8.17 4.74
CA THR A 57 -11.80 8.09 3.81
C THR A 57 -11.31 7.54 2.48
N GLY A 58 -11.96 6.49 2.01
CA GLY A 58 -11.70 5.90 0.71
C GLY A 58 -12.38 6.68 -0.42
N ASP A 59 -11.91 6.45 -1.63
CA ASP A 59 -12.42 7.11 -2.83
C ASP A 59 -13.91 6.85 -3.08
N GLY A 60 -14.37 5.66 -2.71
CA GLY A 60 -15.78 5.29 -2.82
C GLY A 60 -16.66 5.77 -1.67
N GLY A 61 -16.13 6.51 -0.72
CA GLY A 61 -16.87 7.02 0.44
C GLY A 61 -16.78 6.13 1.68
N ASP A 62 -16.09 5.02 1.62
CA ASP A 62 -15.89 4.16 2.78
C ASP A 62 -14.98 4.82 3.79
N VAL A 63 -15.28 4.63 5.06
CA VAL A 63 -14.54 5.23 6.17
C VAL A 63 -13.86 4.12 6.97
N TYR A 64 -12.58 4.35 7.26
CA TYR A 64 -11.77 3.43 8.06
C TYR A 64 -11.26 4.16 9.29
N MET A 65 -11.31 3.50 10.43
CA MET A 65 -10.85 4.04 11.70
C MET A 65 -9.63 3.26 12.16
N ALA A 66 -8.59 3.96 12.58
CA ALA A 66 -7.34 3.32 13.00
C ALA A 66 -6.76 4.03 14.23
N GLU A 67 -6.32 3.24 15.20
CA GLU A 67 -5.63 3.78 16.38
C GLU A 67 -4.21 4.25 16.04
N THR A 68 -3.57 3.57 15.09
CA THR A 68 -2.25 3.92 14.58
C THR A 68 -2.27 3.89 13.06
N LEU A 69 -1.38 4.64 12.45
CA LEU A 69 -1.29 4.74 11.00
C LEU A 69 0.16 4.69 10.56
N VAL A 70 0.44 3.86 9.57
CA VAL A 70 1.73 3.84 8.86
C VAL A 70 1.50 4.29 7.44
N ILE A 71 2.21 5.31 7.02
CA ILE A 71 2.15 5.80 5.63
C ILE A 71 3.28 5.13 4.86
N ALA A 72 2.90 4.28 3.91
CA ALA A 72 3.84 3.49 3.11
C ALA A 72 3.41 3.51 1.64
N THR A 73 3.27 4.71 1.10
CA THR A 73 2.69 4.95 -0.22
C THR A 73 3.63 4.63 -1.38
N GLY A 74 4.90 4.40 -1.08
CA GLY A 74 5.89 4.13 -2.10
C GLY A 74 6.30 5.38 -2.88
N ALA A 75 6.97 5.14 -3.99
CA ALA A 75 7.43 6.19 -4.89
C ALA A 75 6.92 5.94 -6.30
N GLN A 76 6.70 7.00 -7.03
CA GLN A 76 6.34 6.93 -8.44
C GLN A 76 7.37 7.66 -9.28
N ALA A 77 7.46 7.28 -10.57
CA ALA A 77 8.34 7.96 -11.49
C ALA A 77 7.99 9.45 -11.54
N LYS A 78 9.04 10.28 -11.53
CA LYS A 78 8.86 11.73 -11.61
C LYS A 78 8.44 12.11 -13.02
N TRP A 79 7.27 12.71 -13.12
CA TRP A 79 6.75 13.21 -14.38
C TRP A 79 7.08 14.69 -14.49
N LEU A 80 7.48 15.12 -15.67
CA LEU A 80 7.93 16.50 -15.85
C LEU A 80 6.75 17.45 -15.97
N GLY A 81 6.46 18.15 -14.87
CA GLY A 81 5.72 19.40 -14.93
C GLY A 81 4.27 19.32 -15.38
N VAL A 82 3.65 18.17 -15.28
CA VAL A 82 2.23 18.03 -15.60
C VAL A 82 1.43 18.15 -14.32
N ALA A 83 0.66 19.19 -14.20
CA ALA A 83 -0.16 19.45 -13.02
C ALA A 83 -1.23 18.37 -12.85
N GLY A 84 -1.38 17.87 -11.65
CA GLY A 84 -2.43 16.90 -11.30
C GLY A 84 -2.22 15.51 -11.84
N GLU A 85 -1.04 15.19 -12.26
CA GLU A 85 -0.76 13.92 -12.95
C GLU A 85 -0.82 12.69 -12.08
N GLN A 86 -0.68 12.82 -10.77
CA GLN A 86 -0.63 11.65 -9.92
C GLN A 86 -1.35 11.88 -8.60
N GLU A 87 -2.38 11.10 -8.37
CA GLU A 87 -2.93 10.93 -7.04
C GLU A 87 -2.14 9.84 -6.34
N GLN A 88 -1.69 10.10 -5.12
CA GLN A 88 -0.97 9.12 -4.34
C GLN A 88 -1.93 8.06 -3.83
N GLN A 89 -1.59 6.81 -4.09
CA GLN A 89 -2.31 5.68 -3.55
C GLN A 89 -1.74 5.34 -2.17
N ILE A 90 -2.61 5.33 -1.19
CA ILE A 90 -2.27 4.90 0.16
C ILE A 90 -2.77 3.47 0.34
N SER A 91 -1.84 2.56 0.55
CA SER A 91 -2.18 1.17 0.86
C SER A 91 -2.32 1.02 2.36
N MET A 92 -3.50 0.65 2.81
CA MET A 92 -3.74 0.38 4.21
C MET A 92 -3.55 -1.09 4.52
N CYS A 93 -2.71 -1.35 5.48
CA CYS A 93 -2.61 -2.66 6.09
C CYS A 93 -3.11 -2.54 7.53
N ASN A 94 -4.26 -3.12 7.80
CA ASN A 94 -4.80 -3.15 9.14
C ASN A 94 -4.47 -4.51 9.77
N THR A 95 -3.48 -4.51 10.65
CA THR A 95 -3.21 -5.69 11.46
C THR A 95 -4.16 -5.69 12.63
N ARG A 96 -5.03 -6.67 12.64
CA ARG A 96 -5.89 -6.89 13.77
C ARG A 96 -5.08 -7.46 14.91
N THR A 97 -4.76 -6.63 15.87
CA THR A 97 -4.31 -7.12 17.18
C THR A 97 -5.55 -7.64 17.88
N GLY A 98 -5.60 -8.91 18.01
CA GLY A 98 -6.73 -9.64 18.53
C GLY A 98 -7.19 -9.30 19.89
#